data_026b155128d31a00c2ca9259f7d300a0
#
_entry.id   026b155128d31a00c2ca9259f7d300a0
#
_cell.length_a   1.000
_cell.length_b   1.000
_cell.length_c   1.000
_cell.angle_alpha   90.00
_cell.angle_beta   90.00
_cell.angle_gamma   90.00
#
_symmetry.space_group_name_H-M   'P 1'
#
loop_
_entity.id
_entity.type
_entity.pdbx_description
1 polymer ?
#
loop_
_entity_poly.entity_id
_entity_poly.type
_entity_poly.pdbx_seq_one_letter_code
_entity_poly.pdbx_strand_id
1 'polypeptide(L)'
;MYRLDALKGWFLAIFPILSLVLCMLFPVVIEEHFVWDLRWIPFLLGGLYGGYRLSFLLIAITLIIRYLSGGENGFYISCITFPLIGISISFLSKYYLQMSVFKKNIVGILLIFIVQILTQFIATQIFGINIGISLWKQYFIIQVVGIVIVIILWEAILANFQILEKLAKAEKLQIVSHLAASISHEVRNPLTVTRGYIQMLQEEVSSQTKVKYANIALRELDRATEVINDYLTFAATTPENKEHLRVSDEIQHAVNIIKPLANMNGIDIKLSLLEDDAYYIIGERKKFQQCLFNILKNGIESMQVNGELYIHLIHHAPTTTLQIKIQDKGVGMTKEQISRLGEPYFTTKEKGTGLGMMVSYSIIKSMNGTISVSSVKGKGTCFCIKLPIHRNESDRLKN
;
A
#
# COMPACT_ATOMS: atom_id res chain seq x y z
N MET A 1 4.87 1.15 1.36
CA MET A 1 5.01 1.20 -0.09
C MET A 1 3.67 1.49 -0.78
N TYR A 2 2.65 0.64 -0.71
CA TYR A 2 1.31 0.88 -1.31
C TYR A 2 0.63 2.19 -0.93
N ARG A 3 0.82 2.66 0.29
CA ARG A 3 0.25 3.93 0.74
C ARG A 3 0.89 5.15 0.04
N LEU A 4 2.17 5.06 -0.26
CA LEU A 4 2.90 6.10 -1.00
C LEU A 4 2.51 6.10 -2.48
N ASP A 5 2.36 4.93 -3.11
CA ASP A 5 1.92 4.81 -4.51
C ASP A 5 0.48 5.29 -4.69
N ALA A 6 -0.41 4.93 -3.76
CA ALA A 6 -1.78 5.43 -3.74
C ALA A 6 -1.81 6.95 -3.53
N LEU A 7 -1.09 7.50 -2.54
CA LEU A 7 -0.99 8.94 -2.30
C LEU A 7 -0.44 9.67 -3.53
N LYS A 8 0.59 9.11 -4.19
CA LYS A 8 1.14 9.66 -5.43
C LYS A 8 0.10 9.67 -6.54
N GLY A 9 -0.65 8.60 -6.73
CA GLY A 9 -1.72 8.51 -7.73
C GLY A 9 -2.83 9.53 -7.48
N TRP A 10 -3.29 9.66 -6.24
CA TRP A 10 -4.30 10.63 -5.84
C TRP A 10 -3.80 12.06 -6.01
N PHE A 11 -2.56 12.36 -5.60
CA PHE A 11 -1.93 13.66 -5.78
C PHE A 11 -1.86 14.06 -7.25
N LEU A 12 -1.42 13.15 -8.13
CA LEU A 12 -1.32 13.37 -9.57
C LEU A 12 -2.67 13.69 -10.23
N ALA A 13 -3.77 13.16 -9.71
CA ALA A 13 -5.11 13.36 -10.27
C ALA A 13 -5.85 14.54 -9.63
N ILE A 14 -5.94 14.59 -8.30
CA ILE A 14 -6.79 15.55 -7.58
C ILE A 14 -6.21 16.96 -7.62
N PHE A 15 -4.88 17.11 -7.47
CA PHE A 15 -4.26 18.42 -7.40
C PHE A 15 -4.50 19.28 -8.66
N PRO A 16 -4.28 18.78 -9.90
CA PRO A 16 -4.57 19.54 -11.11
C PRO A 16 -6.06 19.87 -11.26
N ILE A 17 -6.96 18.95 -10.88
CA ILE A 17 -8.41 19.17 -10.93
C ILE A 17 -8.80 20.31 -9.98
N LEU A 18 -8.43 20.21 -8.72
CA LEU A 18 -8.75 21.20 -7.71
C LEU A 18 -8.17 22.57 -8.07
N SER A 19 -6.90 22.61 -8.49
CA SER A 19 -6.22 23.84 -8.89
C SER A 19 -6.88 24.48 -10.12
N LEU A 20 -7.30 23.68 -11.12
CA LEU A 20 -8.03 24.17 -12.29
C LEU A 20 -9.36 24.81 -11.89
N VAL A 21 -10.14 24.12 -11.05
CA VAL A 21 -11.44 24.64 -10.56
C VAL A 21 -11.26 25.94 -9.80
N LEU A 22 -10.29 25.99 -8.89
CA LEU A 22 -10.00 27.23 -8.12
C LEU A 22 -9.57 28.39 -9.03
N CYS A 23 -8.70 28.15 -10.01
CA CYS A 23 -8.30 29.19 -10.97
C CYS A 23 -9.50 29.76 -11.74
N MET A 24 -10.48 28.91 -12.06
CA MET A 24 -11.67 29.34 -12.81
C MET A 24 -12.74 29.99 -11.94
N LEU A 25 -12.83 29.64 -10.65
CA LEU A 25 -13.78 30.25 -9.71
C LEU A 25 -13.31 31.61 -9.19
N PHE A 26 -12.01 31.87 -9.16
CA PHE A 26 -11.42 33.12 -8.68
C PHE A 26 -10.60 33.82 -9.77
N PRO A 27 -11.24 34.24 -10.87
CA PRO A 27 -10.54 34.93 -11.93
C PRO A 27 -10.29 36.41 -11.55
N VAL A 28 -9.29 37.00 -12.16
CA VAL A 28 -9.02 38.46 -12.04
C VAL A 28 -9.72 39.18 -13.18
N VAL A 29 -10.69 40.04 -12.86
CA VAL A 29 -11.38 40.88 -13.84
C VAL A 29 -10.54 42.11 -14.10
N ILE A 30 -10.15 42.33 -15.36
CA ILE A 30 -9.30 43.49 -15.76
C ILE A 30 -10.10 44.54 -16.48
N GLU A 31 -11.06 44.15 -17.31
CA GLU A 31 -12.00 45.02 -18.02
C GLU A 31 -13.38 44.34 -18.05
N GLU A 32 -14.46 45.10 -18.32
CA GLU A 32 -15.88 44.63 -18.25
C GLU A 32 -16.16 43.31 -19.01
N HIS A 33 -15.29 42.92 -19.94
CA HIS A 33 -15.46 41.67 -20.74
C HIS A 33 -14.22 40.78 -20.78
N PHE A 34 -13.15 41.10 -20.01
CA PHE A 34 -11.90 40.36 -20.04
C PHE A 34 -11.46 39.88 -18.67
N VAL A 35 -11.36 38.58 -18.57
CA VAL A 35 -11.07 37.89 -17.30
C VAL A 35 -9.76 37.11 -17.45
N TRP A 36 -8.80 37.39 -16.57
CA TRP A 36 -7.55 36.63 -16.49
C TRP A 36 -7.65 35.56 -15.42
N ASP A 37 -7.22 34.37 -15.78
CA ASP A 37 -6.99 33.30 -14.84
C ASP A 37 -5.79 32.44 -15.27
N LEU A 38 -5.33 31.62 -14.34
CA LEU A 38 -4.16 30.78 -14.55
C LEU A 38 -4.52 29.31 -14.91
N ARG A 39 -5.72 29.09 -15.45
CA ARG A 39 -6.25 27.74 -15.74
C ARG A 39 -5.37 26.89 -16.66
N TRP A 40 -4.58 27.53 -17.52
CA TRP A 40 -3.67 26.82 -18.42
C TRP A 40 -2.55 26.10 -17.68
N ILE A 41 -2.07 26.61 -16.55
CA ILE A 41 -1.01 25.98 -15.76
C ILE A 41 -1.46 24.62 -15.22
N PRO A 42 -2.54 24.49 -14.42
CA PRO A 42 -3.01 23.20 -13.96
C PRO A 42 -3.49 22.28 -15.08
N PHE A 43 -4.05 22.83 -16.15
CA PHE A 43 -4.45 22.04 -17.32
C PHE A 43 -3.24 21.38 -18.00
N LEU A 44 -2.19 22.15 -18.31
CA LEU A 44 -0.97 21.63 -18.90
C LEU A 44 -0.28 20.63 -17.97
N LEU A 45 -0.17 20.95 -16.69
CA LEU A 45 0.42 20.06 -15.69
C LEU A 45 -0.35 18.72 -15.63
N GLY A 46 -1.67 18.78 -15.47
CA GLY A 46 -2.50 17.58 -15.39
C GLY A 46 -2.43 16.72 -16.65
N GLY A 47 -2.45 17.34 -17.83
CA GLY A 47 -2.35 16.63 -19.10
C GLY A 47 -0.97 15.98 -19.33
N LEU A 48 0.11 16.71 -19.04
CA LEU A 48 1.49 16.24 -19.24
C LEU A 48 1.87 15.12 -18.27
N TYR A 49 1.46 15.19 -17.00
CA TYR A 49 1.80 14.19 -15.98
C TYR A 49 0.75 13.08 -15.81
N GLY A 50 -0.53 13.38 -16.03
CA GLY A 50 -1.64 12.43 -15.87
C GLY A 50 -2.07 11.72 -17.16
N GLY A 51 -1.53 12.16 -18.32
CA GLY A 51 -1.79 11.55 -19.63
C GLY A 51 -3.21 11.82 -20.14
N TYR A 52 -3.62 11.04 -21.15
CA TYR A 52 -4.83 11.30 -21.92
C TYR A 52 -6.13 11.26 -21.07
N ARG A 53 -6.22 10.33 -20.10
CA ARG A 53 -7.43 10.19 -19.25
C ARG A 53 -7.69 11.44 -18.43
N LEU A 54 -6.65 11.97 -17.79
CA LEU A 54 -6.76 13.19 -16.99
C LEU A 54 -6.95 14.42 -17.90
N SER A 55 -6.28 14.47 -19.04
CA SER A 55 -6.44 15.55 -20.02
C SER A 55 -7.90 15.69 -20.48
N PHE A 56 -8.55 14.59 -20.88
CA PHE A 56 -9.97 14.61 -21.28
C PHE A 56 -10.90 15.02 -20.14
N LEU A 57 -10.63 14.55 -18.92
CA LEU A 57 -11.40 14.95 -17.74
C LEU A 57 -11.27 16.46 -17.48
N LEU A 58 -10.07 17.02 -17.58
CA LEU A 58 -9.82 18.44 -17.39
C LEU A 58 -10.48 19.29 -18.50
N ILE A 59 -10.52 18.82 -19.75
CA ILE A 59 -11.28 19.45 -20.83
C ILE A 59 -12.76 19.53 -20.44
N ALA A 60 -13.35 18.41 -20.04
CA ALA A 60 -14.76 18.37 -19.68
C ALA A 60 -15.09 19.33 -18.52
N ILE A 61 -14.29 19.32 -17.47
CA ILE A 61 -14.43 20.21 -16.29
C ILE A 61 -14.32 21.68 -16.74
N THR A 62 -13.31 22.02 -17.55
CA THR A 62 -13.11 23.38 -18.04
C THR A 62 -14.32 23.88 -18.83
N LEU A 63 -14.84 23.07 -19.75
CA LEU A 63 -15.99 23.45 -20.59
C LEU A 63 -17.28 23.59 -19.76
N ILE A 64 -17.51 22.71 -18.81
CA ILE A 64 -18.68 22.78 -17.90
C ILE A 64 -18.62 24.07 -17.07
N ILE A 65 -17.49 24.34 -16.40
CA ILE A 65 -17.36 25.55 -15.58
C ILE A 65 -17.49 26.80 -16.45
N ARG A 66 -16.90 26.80 -17.65
CA ARG A 66 -16.97 27.94 -18.54
C ARG A 66 -18.38 28.22 -19.05
N TYR A 67 -19.15 27.15 -19.33
CA TYR A 67 -20.56 27.26 -19.67
C TYR A 67 -21.39 27.88 -18.54
N LEU A 68 -21.15 27.43 -17.29
CA LEU A 68 -21.85 27.91 -16.10
C LEU A 68 -21.47 29.35 -15.72
N SER A 69 -20.24 29.78 -16.01
CA SER A 69 -19.74 31.12 -15.68
C SER A 69 -20.26 32.23 -16.60
N GLY A 70 -20.93 31.89 -17.70
CA GLY A 70 -21.42 32.84 -18.71
C GLY A 70 -20.31 33.38 -19.60
N GLY A 71 -20.69 34.27 -20.56
CA GLY A 71 -19.74 34.88 -21.50
C GLY A 71 -19.57 34.00 -22.76
N GLU A 72 -20.48 34.19 -23.72
CA GLU A 72 -20.55 33.36 -24.94
C GLU A 72 -19.22 33.24 -25.70
N ASN A 73 -18.55 34.37 -25.98
CA ASN A 73 -17.29 34.38 -26.72
C ASN A 73 -16.20 33.59 -26.03
N GLY A 74 -16.08 33.71 -24.71
CA GLY A 74 -15.07 32.98 -23.93
C GLY A 74 -15.33 31.49 -23.87
N PHE A 75 -16.59 31.06 -23.90
CA PHE A 75 -16.96 29.65 -23.99
C PHE A 75 -16.58 29.07 -25.36
N TYR A 76 -16.93 29.72 -26.48
CA TYR A 76 -16.57 29.25 -27.82
C TYR A 76 -15.06 29.18 -28.04
N ILE A 77 -14.30 30.16 -27.56
CA ILE A 77 -12.83 30.13 -27.60
C ILE A 77 -12.32 28.89 -26.84
N SER A 78 -12.88 28.60 -25.68
CA SER A 78 -12.50 27.43 -24.88
C SER A 78 -12.85 26.11 -25.55
N CYS A 79 -14.01 26.02 -26.23
CA CYS A 79 -14.41 24.84 -26.99
C CYS A 79 -13.46 24.47 -28.14
N ILE A 80 -12.73 25.45 -28.68
CA ILE A 80 -11.75 25.21 -29.73
C ILE A 80 -10.37 24.92 -29.15
N THR A 81 -9.92 25.77 -28.20
CA THR A 81 -8.53 25.74 -27.72
C THR A 81 -8.22 24.55 -26.82
N PHE A 82 -9.09 24.22 -25.84
CA PHE A 82 -8.82 23.14 -24.88
C PHE A 82 -8.79 21.74 -25.52
N PRO A 83 -9.72 21.34 -26.39
CA PRO A 83 -9.63 20.06 -27.09
C PRO A 83 -8.38 19.94 -27.97
N LEU A 84 -8.04 21.00 -28.74
CA LEU A 84 -6.90 20.99 -29.64
C LEU A 84 -5.59 20.80 -28.85
N ILE A 85 -5.39 21.58 -27.79
CA ILE A 85 -4.20 21.49 -26.95
C ILE A 85 -4.21 20.21 -26.12
N GLY A 86 -5.34 19.80 -25.56
CA GLY A 86 -5.46 18.58 -24.74
C GLY A 86 -5.15 17.30 -25.52
N ILE A 87 -5.57 17.20 -26.77
CA ILE A 87 -5.20 16.09 -27.65
C ILE A 87 -3.68 16.09 -27.89
N SER A 88 -3.13 17.27 -28.26
CA SER A 88 -1.67 17.41 -28.51
C SER A 88 -0.82 17.02 -27.30
N ILE A 89 -1.21 17.45 -26.10
CA ILE A 89 -0.54 17.12 -24.84
C ILE A 89 -0.63 15.62 -24.55
N SER A 90 -1.76 14.98 -24.84
CA SER A 90 -1.95 13.55 -24.61
C SER A 90 -0.91 12.70 -25.35
N PHE A 91 -0.57 13.08 -26.58
CA PHE A 91 0.53 12.43 -27.34
C PHE A 91 1.91 12.75 -26.78
N LEU A 92 2.11 14.00 -26.33
CA LEU A 92 3.40 14.45 -25.80
C LEU A 92 3.71 13.88 -24.40
N SER A 93 2.70 13.58 -23.58
CA SER A 93 2.83 13.13 -22.18
C SER A 93 3.84 12.00 -22.00
N LYS A 94 3.78 10.96 -22.84
CA LYS A 94 4.69 9.80 -22.74
C LYS A 94 6.17 10.18 -22.89
N TYR A 95 6.47 11.07 -23.80
CA TYR A 95 7.85 11.55 -24.04
C TYR A 95 8.27 12.57 -22.98
N TYR A 96 7.36 13.44 -22.57
CA TYR A 96 7.58 14.45 -21.55
C TYR A 96 8.03 13.86 -20.21
N LEU A 97 7.41 12.78 -19.77
CA LEU A 97 7.76 12.11 -18.50
C LEU A 97 9.22 11.62 -18.45
N GLN A 98 9.82 11.32 -19.58
CA GLN A 98 11.21 10.85 -19.69
C GLN A 98 12.25 11.99 -19.79
N MET A 99 11.80 13.24 -19.91
CA MET A 99 12.68 14.38 -20.06
C MET A 99 13.31 14.82 -18.72
N SER A 100 14.48 15.45 -18.80
CA SER A 100 15.07 16.14 -17.65
C SER A 100 14.23 17.37 -17.26
N VAL A 101 14.32 17.81 -16.01
CA VAL A 101 13.55 18.96 -15.47
C VAL A 101 13.77 20.21 -16.33
N PHE A 102 15.00 20.46 -16.80
CA PHE A 102 15.32 21.58 -17.69
C PHE A 102 14.54 21.50 -19.02
N LYS A 103 14.51 20.33 -19.68
CA LYS A 103 13.74 20.11 -20.91
C LYS A 103 12.24 20.24 -20.68
N LYS A 104 11.74 19.75 -19.53
CA LYS A 104 10.34 19.89 -19.13
C LYS A 104 9.91 21.34 -19.02
N ASN A 105 10.76 22.19 -18.44
CA ASN A 105 10.50 23.65 -18.37
C ASN A 105 10.48 24.29 -19.75
N ILE A 106 11.41 23.95 -20.65
CA ILE A 106 11.40 24.47 -22.02
C ILE A 106 10.10 24.08 -22.73
N VAL A 107 9.68 22.82 -22.64
CA VAL A 107 8.43 22.36 -23.23
C VAL A 107 7.22 23.08 -22.62
N GLY A 108 7.20 23.27 -21.30
CA GLY A 108 6.15 24.03 -20.62
C GLY A 108 6.03 25.47 -21.14
N ILE A 109 7.16 26.17 -21.27
CA ILE A 109 7.20 27.54 -21.81
C ILE A 109 6.72 27.55 -23.27
N LEU A 110 7.19 26.64 -24.11
CA LEU A 110 6.76 26.54 -25.51
C LEU A 110 5.25 26.26 -25.62
N LEU A 111 4.70 25.40 -24.80
CA LEU A 111 3.26 25.13 -24.77
C LEU A 111 2.46 26.38 -24.34
N ILE A 112 2.88 27.10 -23.31
CA ILE A 112 2.24 28.37 -22.92
C ILE A 112 2.29 29.38 -24.08
N PHE A 113 3.44 29.47 -24.78
CA PHE A 113 3.57 30.37 -25.93
C PHE A 113 2.61 29.99 -27.06
N ILE A 114 2.52 28.71 -27.40
CA ILE A 114 1.57 28.22 -28.44
C ILE A 114 0.13 28.50 -28.04
N VAL A 115 -0.22 28.19 -26.80
CA VAL A 115 -1.57 28.45 -26.25
C VAL A 115 -1.92 29.92 -26.33
N GLN A 116 -1.01 30.79 -25.95
CA GLN A 116 -1.22 32.23 -25.97
C GLN A 116 -1.42 32.78 -27.38
N ILE A 117 -0.58 32.37 -28.34
CA ILE A 117 -0.75 32.77 -29.74
C ILE A 117 -2.08 32.25 -30.29
N LEU A 118 -2.44 30.99 -30.02
CA LEU A 118 -3.66 30.39 -30.50
C LEU A 118 -4.88 31.10 -29.95
N THR A 119 -4.95 31.33 -28.64
CA THR A 119 -6.07 32.04 -27.99
C THR A 119 -6.19 33.48 -28.49
N GLN A 120 -5.08 34.20 -28.65
CA GLN A 120 -5.07 35.54 -29.20
C GLN A 120 -5.58 35.57 -30.65
N PHE A 121 -5.07 34.69 -31.49
CA PHE A 121 -5.48 34.60 -32.89
C PHE A 121 -7.00 34.36 -33.00
N ILE A 122 -7.53 33.39 -32.24
CA ILE A 122 -8.97 33.11 -32.25
C ILE A 122 -9.78 34.31 -31.73
N ALA A 123 -9.33 34.93 -30.61
CA ALA A 123 -10.02 36.06 -30.02
C ALA A 123 -10.11 37.26 -30.97
N THR A 124 -8.99 37.58 -31.67
CA THR A 124 -8.93 38.75 -32.54
C THR A 124 -9.57 38.50 -33.92
N GLN A 125 -9.25 37.37 -34.55
CA GLN A 125 -9.69 37.13 -35.95
C GLN A 125 -11.11 36.60 -36.06
N ILE A 126 -11.58 35.82 -35.09
CA ILE A 126 -12.91 35.20 -35.14
C ILE A 126 -13.93 36.03 -34.34
N PHE A 127 -13.55 36.55 -33.17
CA PHE A 127 -14.47 37.23 -32.25
C PHE A 127 -14.29 38.77 -32.23
N GLY A 128 -13.28 39.31 -32.94
CA GLY A 128 -13.05 40.75 -33.03
C GLY A 128 -12.60 41.41 -31.70
N ILE A 129 -12.14 40.61 -30.72
CA ILE A 129 -11.75 41.11 -29.40
C ILE A 129 -10.30 41.62 -29.46
N ASN A 130 -10.10 42.93 -29.38
CA ASN A 130 -8.76 43.54 -29.37
C ASN A 130 -8.27 43.77 -27.95
N ILE A 131 -7.32 42.96 -27.51
CA ILE A 131 -6.64 43.15 -26.23
C ILE A 131 -5.32 43.87 -26.46
N GLY A 132 -5.05 44.93 -25.69
CA GLY A 132 -3.83 45.70 -25.80
C GLY A 132 -2.57 44.86 -25.63
N ILE A 133 -1.55 45.11 -26.49
CA ILE A 133 -0.28 44.36 -26.48
C ILE A 133 0.42 44.37 -25.10
N SER A 134 0.28 45.50 -24.33
CA SER A 134 0.86 45.62 -23.00
C SER A 134 0.27 44.59 -22.01
N LEU A 135 -1.05 44.48 -21.97
CA LEU A 135 -1.76 43.51 -21.11
C LEU A 135 -1.41 42.09 -21.50
N TRP A 136 -1.32 41.81 -22.79
CA TRP A 136 -0.92 40.49 -23.33
C TRP A 136 0.50 40.11 -22.87
N LYS A 137 1.46 41.01 -22.93
CA LYS A 137 2.84 40.74 -22.45
C LYS A 137 2.87 40.43 -20.96
N GLN A 138 2.14 41.20 -20.14
CA GLN A 138 2.06 40.97 -18.70
C GLN A 138 1.46 39.59 -18.39
N TYR A 139 0.36 39.21 -19.04
CA TYR A 139 -0.26 37.92 -18.87
C TYR A 139 0.66 36.78 -19.29
N PHE A 140 1.36 36.91 -20.40
CA PHE A 140 2.33 35.93 -20.86
C PHE A 140 3.47 35.74 -19.85
N ILE A 141 4.05 36.80 -19.31
CA ILE A 141 5.11 36.72 -18.32
C ILE A 141 4.63 35.97 -17.06
N ILE A 142 3.45 36.32 -16.57
CA ILE A 142 2.86 35.66 -15.39
C ILE A 142 2.68 34.17 -15.64
N GLN A 143 2.16 33.77 -16.79
CA GLN A 143 1.96 32.36 -17.18
C GLN A 143 3.30 31.61 -17.27
N VAL A 144 4.32 32.23 -17.88
CA VAL A 144 5.65 31.61 -18.00
C VAL A 144 6.31 31.42 -16.63
N VAL A 145 6.28 32.43 -15.79
CA VAL A 145 6.80 32.32 -14.42
C VAL A 145 6.02 31.28 -13.63
N GLY A 146 4.71 31.28 -13.74
CA GLY A 146 3.84 30.33 -13.06
C GLY A 146 4.10 28.88 -13.46
N ILE A 147 4.20 28.58 -14.78
CA ILE A 147 4.43 27.22 -15.25
C ILE A 147 5.81 26.69 -14.82
N VAL A 148 6.85 27.55 -14.87
CA VAL A 148 8.19 27.19 -14.42
C VAL A 148 8.23 26.85 -12.94
N ILE A 149 7.64 27.70 -12.08
CA ILE A 149 7.57 27.46 -10.64
C ILE A 149 6.81 26.14 -10.36
N VAL A 150 5.66 25.96 -11.00
CA VAL A 150 4.82 24.78 -10.76
C VAL A 150 5.50 23.49 -11.23
N ILE A 151 6.19 23.51 -12.38
CA ILE A 151 6.95 22.33 -12.84
C ILE A 151 8.09 21.99 -11.87
N ILE A 152 8.86 22.99 -11.39
CA ILE A 152 9.95 22.77 -10.43
C ILE A 152 9.41 22.18 -9.12
N LEU A 153 8.34 22.77 -8.57
CA LEU A 153 7.71 22.27 -7.35
C LEU A 153 7.15 20.83 -7.53
N TRP A 154 6.54 20.58 -8.67
CA TRP A 154 5.99 19.26 -8.98
C TRP A 154 7.08 18.18 -9.05
N GLU A 155 8.17 18.46 -9.76
CA GLU A 155 9.32 17.56 -9.83
C GLU A 155 9.99 17.35 -8.46
N ALA A 156 10.09 18.40 -7.64
CA ALA A 156 10.60 18.28 -6.27
C ALA A 156 9.73 17.38 -5.41
N ILE A 157 8.40 17.50 -5.50
CA ILE A 157 7.46 16.62 -4.79
C ILE A 157 7.60 15.17 -5.25
N LEU A 158 7.67 14.93 -6.58
CA LEU A 158 7.87 13.60 -7.12
C LEU A 158 9.21 12.99 -6.70
N ALA A 159 10.28 13.77 -6.69
CA ALA A 159 11.59 13.35 -6.20
C ALA A 159 11.55 12.97 -4.71
N ASN A 160 10.86 13.76 -3.87
CA ASN A 160 10.66 13.43 -2.47
C ASN A 160 9.93 12.09 -2.26
N PHE A 161 8.88 11.80 -3.03
CA PHE A 161 8.22 10.49 -2.98
C PHE A 161 9.19 9.35 -3.31
N GLN A 162 10.04 9.53 -4.33
CA GLN A 162 11.05 8.52 -4.70
C GLN A 162 12.13 8.34 -3.62
N ILE A 163 12.56 9.42 -2.98
CA ILE A 163 13.54 9.38 -1.88
C ILE A 163 12.94 8.60 -0.69
N LEU A 164 11.71 8.92 -0.29
CA LEU A 164 11.03 8.22 0.80
C LEU A 164 10.88 6.72 0.53
N GLU A 165 10.56 6.34 -0.73
CA GLU A 165 10.49 4.93 -1.12
C GLU A 165 11.85 4.24 -1.04
N LYS A 166 12.92 4.91 -1.50
CA LYS A 166 14.30 4.39 -1.42
C LYS A 166 14.76 4.25 0.03
N LEU A 167 14.46 5.23 0.88
CA LEU A 167 14.78 5.16 2.31
C LEU A 167 14.08 4.00 3.00
N ALA A 168 12.78 3.80 2.75
CA ALA A 168 12.04 2.67 3.31
C ALA A 168 12.60 1.31 2.86
N LYS A 169 13.05 1.20 1.61
CA LYS A 169 13.72 -0.01 1.10
C LYS A 169 15.10 -0.20 1.73
N ALA A 170 15.88 0.87 1.88
CA ALA A 170 17.20 0.81 2.49
C ALA A 170 17.12 0.44 3.98
N GLU A 171 16.19 1.01 4.73
CA GLU A 171 15.93 0.66 6.12
C GLU A 171 15.58 -0.83 6.26
N LYS A 172 14.67 -1.34 5.41
CA LYS A 172 14.33 -2.76 5.40
C LYS A 172 15.57 -3.63 5.14
N LEU A 173 16.39 -3.27 4.15
CA LEU A 173 17.59 -4.01 3.80
C LEU A 173 18.62 -4.00 4.94
N GLN A 174 18.75 -2.88 5.65
CA GLN A 174 19.60 -2.76 6.82
C GLN A 174 19.14 -3.71 7.94
N ILE A 175 17.84 -3.75 8.23
CA ILE A 175 17.27 -4.70 9.21
C ILE A 175 17.58 -6.15 8.78
N VAL A 176 17.34 -6.52 7.52
CA VAL A 176 17.65 -7.85 6.97
C VAL A 176 19.15 -8.18 7.17
N SER A 177 20.04 -7.23 6.87
CA SER A 177 21.50 -7.44 7.04
C SER A 177 21.92 -7.65 8.50
N HIS A 178 21.37 -6.86 9.41
CA HIS A 178 21.61 -7.04 10.85
C HIS A 178 21.10 -8.40 11.36
N LEU A 179 19.95 -8.85 10.84
CA LEU A 179 19.37 -10.14 11.23
C LEU A 179 20.16 -11.34 10.69
N ALA A 180 20.88 -11.20 9.57
CA ALA A 180 21.58 -12.32 8.91
C ALA A 180 22.61 -13.01 9.82
N ALA A 181 23.36 -12.25 10.61
CA ALA A 181 24.34 -12.78 11.55
C ALA A 181 23.67 -13.59 12.67
N SER A 182 22.61 -13.06 13.25
CA SER A 182 21.86 -13.71 14.34
C SER A 182 21.15 -14.98 13.83
N ILE A 183 20.55 -14.93 12.64
CA ILE A 183 19.91 -16.09 12.03
C ILE A 183 20.90 -17.21 11.76
N SER A 184 22.13 -16.85 11.32
CA SER A 184 23.19 -17.86 11.14
C SER A 184 23.48 -18.60 12.45
N HIS A 185 23.45 -17.92 13.58
CA HIS A 185 23.58 -18.53 14.88
C HIS A 185 22.37 -19.37 15.29
N GLU A 186 21.14 -18.88 15.05
CA GLU A 186 19.91 -19.60 15.38
C GLU A 186 19.67 -20.82 14.52
N VAL A 187 20.14 -20.85 13.27
CA VAL A 187 20.12 -22.03 12.41
C VAL A 187 21.22 -23.01 12.80
N ARG A 188 22.41 -22.53 13.15
CA ARG A 188 23.52 -23.38 13.56
C ARG A 188 23.21 -24.20 14.82
N ASN A 189 22.47 -23.63 15.76
CA ASN A 189 22.13 -24.30 17.02
C ASN A 189 21.36 -25.60 16.81
N PRO A 190 20.16 -25.62 16.19
CA PRO A 190 19.40 -26.84 15.93
C PRO A 190 20.16 -27.82 15.02
N LEU A 191 20.93 -27.33 14.03
CA LEU A 191 21.77 -28.19 13.19
C LEU A 191 22.88 -28.89 13.99
N THR A 192 23.46 -28.21 14.97
CA THR A 192 24.48 -28.82 15.87
C THR A 192 23.85 -29.91 16.72
N VAL A 193 22.67 -29.67 17.28
CA VAL A 193 21.93 -30.67 18.06
C VAL A 193 21.52 -31.86 17.15
N THR A 194 21.00 -31.59 15.97
CA THR A 194 20.66 -32.62 14.96
C THR A 194 21.88 -33.53 14.69
N ARG A 195 23.03 -32.91 14.41
CA ARG A 195 24.27 -33.66 14.15
C ARG A 195 24.67 -34.52 15.32
N GLY A 196 24.56 -33.98 16.56
CA GLY A 196 24.90 -34.76 17.77
C GLY A 196 24.00 -36.00 17.93
N TYR A 197 22.68 -35.88 17.74
CA TYR A 197 21.77 -37.02 17.82
C TYR A 197 22.00 -38.02 16.70
N ILE A 198 22.33 -37.58 15.48
CA ILE A 198 22.68 -38.48 14.38
C ILE A 198 23.96 -39.24 14.70
N GLN A 199 24.99 -38.63 15.34
CA GLN A 199 26.21 -39.30 15.81
C GLN A 199 25.88 -40.38 16.86
N MET A 200 25.00 -40.05 17.82
CA MET A 200 24.57 -41.02 18.85
C MET A 200 23.79 -42.22 18.28
N LEU A 201 23.17 -42.05 17.09
CA LEU A 201 22.51 -43.17 16.39
C LEU A 201 23.49 -44.21 15.83
N GLN A 202 24.77 -43.85 15.68
CA GLN A 202 25.84 -44.75 15.25
C GLN A 202 26.35 -45.65 16.39
N GLU A 203 26.01 -45.34 17.64
CA GLU A 203 26.36 -46.13 18.80
C GLU A 203 25.42 -47.32 18.99
N GLU A 204 25.87 -48.38 19.69
CA GLU A 204 25.02 -49.53 20.04
C GLU A 204 24.03 -49.15 21.14
N VAL A 205 22.87 -48.69 20.75
CA VAL A 205 21.76 -48.31 21.66
C VAL A 205 20.49 -49.13 21.30
N SER A 206 19.57 -49.24 22.25
CA SER A 206 18.29 -49.95 22.03
C SER A 206 17.50 -49.33 20.92
N SER A 207 16.68 -50.12 20.19
CA SER A 207 15.81 -49.67 19.11
C SER A 207 14.91 -48.54 19.55
N GLN A 208 14.44 -48.54 20.80
CA GLN A 208 13.58 -47.49 21.36
C GLN A 208 14.31 -46.15 21.53
N THR A 209 15.60 -46.22 21.95
CA THR A 209 16.49 -45.05 22.05
C THR A 209 16.82 -44.49 20.67
N LYS A 210 17.05 -45.34 19.67
CA LYS A 210 17.26 -44.92 18.26
C LYS A 210 16.08 -44.11 17.73
N VAL A 211 14.86 -44.61 17.92
CA VAL A 211 13.62 -43.89 17.52
C VAL A 211 13.52 -42.52 18.23
N LYS A 212 13.84 -42.46 19.54
CA LYS A 212 13.85 -41.20 20.30
C LYS A 212 14.86 -40.21 19.74
N TYR A 213 16.11 -40.64 19.46
CA TYR A 213 17.13 -39.75 18.90
C TYR A 213 16.78 -39.25 17.49
N ALA A 214 16.27 -40.12 16.63
CA ALA A 214 15.80 -39.77 15.30
C ALA A 214 14.68 -38.72 15.35
N ASN A 215 13.70 -38.88 16.24
CA ASN A 215 12.60 -37.92 16.42
C ASN A 215 13.07 -36.58 16.94
N ILE A 216 14.12 -36.55 17.79
CA ILE A 216 14.71 -35.25 18.26
C ILE A 216 15.45 -34.58 17.10
N ALA A 217 16.26 -35.34 16.35
CA ALA A 217 17.00 -34.84 15.20
C ALA A 217 16.06 -34.20 14.14
N LEU A 218 14.95 -34.92 13.83
CA LEU A 218 13.95 -34.42 12.89
C LEU A 218 13.28 -33.11 13.38
N ARG A 219 12.89 -33.04 14.66
CA ARG A 219 12.28 -31.80 15.22
C ARG A 219 13.22 -30.61 15.19
N GLU A 220 14.50 -30.81 15.44
CA GLU A 220 15.49 -29.74 15.38
C GLU A 220 15.76 -29.30 13.92
N LEU A 221 15.70 -30.23 12.96
CA LEU A 221 15.79 -29.91 11.54
C LEU A 221 14.58 -29.08 11.07
N ASP A 222 13.37 -29.48 11.47
CA ASP A 222 12.15 -28.73 11.19
C ASP A 222 12.22 -27.31 11.74
N ARG A 223 12.77 -27.16 12.97
CA ARG A 223 13.00 -25.84 13.61
C ARG A 223 13.97 -24.97 12.81
N ALA A 224 15.10 -25.54 12.34
CA ALA A 224 16.03 -24.80 11.48
C ALA A 224 15.36 -24.32 10.19
N THR A 225 14.53 -25.16 9.61
CA THR A 225 13.77 -24.84 8.39
C THR A 225 12.74 -23.73 8.64
N GLU A 226 12.04 -23.74 9.78
CA GLU A 226 11.10 -22.69 10.20
C GLU A 226 11.81 -21.32 10.32
N VAL A 227 12.98 -21.26 10.97
CA VAL A 227 13.80 -20.04 11.09
C VAL A 227 14.17 -19.47 9.71
N ILE A 228 14.65 -20.34 8.81
CA ILE A 228 15.04 -19.94 7.45
C ILE A 228 13.83 -19.38 6.68
N ASN A 229 12.69 -20.06 6.72
CA ASN A 229 11.48 -19.67 6.01
C ASN A 229 10.92 -18.33 6.53
N ASP A 230 10.93 -18.11 7.84
CA ASP A 230 10.52 -16.85 8.45
C ASP A 230 11.43 -15.71 7.99
N TYR A 231 12.74 -15.92 7.96
CA TYR A 231 13.69 -14.92 7.44
C TYR A 231 13.48 -14.60 5.96
N LEU A 232 13.36 -15.61 5.12
CA LEU A 232 13.14 -15.42 3.69
C LEU A 232 11.82 -14.68 3.41
N THR A 233 10.78 -15.00 4.18
CA THR A 233 9.47 -14.30 4.07
C THR A 233 9.60 -12.83 4.46
N PHE A 234 10.35 -12.52 5.52
CA PHE A 234 10.61 -11.14 5.92
C PHE A 234 11.51 -10.40 4.92
N ALA A 235 12.56 -11.05 4.43
CA ALA A 235 13.54 -10.48 3.49
C ALA A 235 12.92 -10.16 2.12
N ALA A 236 11.93 -10.93 1.68
CA ALA A 236 11.25 -10.72 0.40
C ALA A 236 10.70 -9.29 0.27
N THR A 237 11.11 -8.60 -0.79
CA THR A 237 10.81 -7.17 -0.99
C THR A 237 9.55 -6.92 -1.81
N THR A 238 9.13 -7.88 -2.62
CA THR A 238 7.97 -7.76 -3.50
C THR A 238 6.99 -8.91 -3.28
N PRO A 239 5.68 -8.63 -3.23
CA PRO A 239 4.67 -9.68 -3.31
C PRO A 239 4.72 -10.32 -4.70
N GLU A 240 4.93 -11.63 -4.76
CA GLU A 240 5.09 -12.33 -6.05
C GLU A 240 3.75 -12.65 -6.71
N ASN A 241 2.72 -13.01 -5.94
CA ASN A 241 1.39 -13.37 -6.48
C ASN A 241 0.27 -12.90 -5.56
N LYS A 242 -0.31 -11.72 -5.83
CA LYS A 242 -1.50 -11.26 -5.14
C LYS A 242 -2.75 -11.83 -5.80
N GLU A 243 -3.61 -12.41 -5.00
CA GLU A 243 -4.89 -12.97 -5.42
C GLU A 243 -6.03 -12.50 -4.49
N HIS A 244 -7.26 -12.67 -4.94
CA HIS A 244 -8.43 -12.47 -4.11
C HIS A 244 -8.61 -13.68 -3.20
N LEU A 245 -8.50 -13.47 -1.89
CA LEU A 245 -8.61 -14.49 -0.87
C LEU A 245 -9.95 -14.35 -0.15
N ARG A 246 -10.72 -15.43 -0.11
CA ARG A 246 -11.91 -15.53 0.72
C ARG A 246 -11.49 -15.79 2.16
N VAL A 247 -11.73 -14.83 3.05
CA VAL A 247 -11.12 -14.86 4.39
C VAL A 247 -11.61 -16.04 5.23
N SER A 248 -12.88 -16.40 5.11
CA SER A 248 -13.44 -17.58 5.79
C SER A 248 -12.74 -18.89 5.41
N ASP A 249 -12.43 -19.08 4.11
CA ASP A 249 -11.76 -20.27 3.62
C ASP A 249 -10.32 -20.37 4.17
N GLU A 250 -9.62 -19.24 4.19
CA GLU A 250 -8.23 -19.20 4.70
C GLU A 250 -8.17 -19.43 6.22
N ILE A 251 -9.14 -18.90 6.97
CA ILE A 251 -9.26 -19.18 8.41
C ILE A 251 -9.57 -20.66 8.65
N GLN A 252 -10.56 -21.22 7.92
CA GLN A 252 -10.93 -22.63 8.04
C GLN A 252 -9.74 -23.55 7.70
N HIS A 253 -8.99 -23.21 6.66
CA HIS A 253 -7.79 -23.95 6.28
C HIS A 253 -6.73 -23.93 7.40
N ALA A 254 -6.43 -22.73 7.94
CA ALA A 254 -5.49 -22.59 9.04
C ALA A 254 -5.92 -23.37 10.30
N VAL A 255 -7.22 -23.33 10.62
CA VAL A 255 -7.79 -24.11 11.74
C VAL A 255 -7.63 -25.61 11.51
N ASN A 256 -7.89 -26.10 10.31
CA ASN A 256 -7.74 -27.54 9.98
C ASN A 256 -6.28 -28.02 10.15
N ILE A 257 -5.31 -27.18 9.75
CA ILE A 257 -3.87 -27.50 9.91
C ILE A 257 -3.47 -27.52 11.39
N ILE A 258 -3.97 -26.57 12.21
CA ILE A 258 -3.53 -26.43 13.61
C ILE A 258 -4.30 -27.37 14.58
N LYS A 259 -5.44 -27.90 14.14
CA LYS A 259 -6.32 -28.73 14.97
C LYS A 259 -5.63 -29.93 15.62
N PRO A 260 -4.72 -30.70 14.94
CA PRO A 260 -3.98 -31.77 15.60
C PRO A 260 -3.15 -31.26 16.78
N LEU A 261 -2.48 -30.12 16.63
CA LEU A 261 -1.69 -29.51 17.71
C LEU A 261 -2.57 -29.07 18.86
N ALA A 262 -3.72 -28.47 18.58
CA ALA A 262 -4.69 -28.09 19.61
C ALA A 262 -5.20 -29.31 20.38
N ASN A 263 -5.56 -30.39 19.68
CA ASN A 263 -6.03 -31.62 20.30
C ASN A 263 -4.96 -32.28 21.20
N MET A 264 -3.69 -32.26 20.78
CA MET A 264 -2.56 -32.79 21.56
C MET A 264 -2.39 -32.02 22.89
N ASN A 265 -2.75 -30.73 22.93
CA ASN A 265 -2.68 -29.89 24.11
C ASN A 265 -4.02 -29.76 24.86
N GLY A 266 -5.07 -30.50 24.45
CA GLY A 266 -6.38 -30.45 25.08
C GLY A 266 -7.11 -29.12 24.88
N ILE A 267 -6.84 -28.41 23.78
CA ILE A 267 -7.40 -27.08 23.50
C ILE A 267 -8.55 -27.19 22.51
N ASP A 268 -9.71 -26.63 22.90
CA ASP A 268 -10.89 -26.57 22.03
C ASP A 268 -10.89 -25.28 21.20
N ILE A 269 -11.04 -25.40 19.87
CA ILE A 269 -11.11 -24.27 18.96
C ILE A 269 -12.56 -23.91 18.68
N LYS A 270 -12.98 -22.72 19.10
CA LYS A 270 -14.30 -22.13 18.87
C LYS A 270 -14.24 -21.17 17.69
N LEU A 271 -14.82 -21.57 16.57
CA LEU A 271 -14.82 -20.80 15.33
C LEU A 271 -16.20 -20.16 15.11
N SER A 272 -16.23 -18.84 14.91
CA SER A 272 -17.41 -18.07 14.52
C SER A 272 -17.10 -17.26 13.26
N LEU A 273 -17.61 -17.74 12.15
CA LEU A 273 -17.52 -17.07 10.85
C LEU A 273 -18.80 -16.30 10.55
N LEU A 274 -18.72 -15.35 9.63
CA LEU A 274 -19.90 -14.63 9.15
C LEU A 274 -20.69 -15.53 8.20
N GLU A 275 -22.01 -15.51 8.31
CA GLU A 275 -22.91 -16.28 7.44
C GLU A 275 -22.88 -15.80 6.00
N ASP A 276 -22.63 -14.50 5.79
CA ASP A 276 -22.52 -13.89 4.46
C ASP A 276 -21.07 -13.95 3.95
N ASP A 277 -20.83 -14.83 3.04
CA ASP A 277 -19.51 -15.37 2.66
C ASP A 277 -18.77 -14.54 1.57
N ALA A 278 -19.14 -13.28 1.36
CA ALA A 278 -18.66 -12.45 0.26
C ALA A 278 -17.45 -11.53 0.61
N TYR A 279 -16.71 -11.82 1.68
CA TYR A 279 -15.59 -10.96 2.10
C TYR A 279 -14.27 -11.45 1.56
N TYR A 280 -13.75 -10.69 0.58
CA TYR A 280 -12.44 -10.95 -0.03
C TYR A 280 -11.43 -9.90 0.41
N ILE A 281 -10.18 -10.33 0.51
CA ILE A 281 -9.00 -9.49 0.70
C ILE A 281 -8.02 -9.72 -0.44
N ILE A 282 -7.11 -8.79 -0.70
CA ILE A 282 -6.05 -8.98 -1.68
C ILE A 282 -4.75 -9.30 -0.96
N GLY A 283 -4.14 -10.43 -1.25
CA GLY A 283 -2.89 -10.85 -0.63
C GLY A 283 -2.27 -12.08 -1.27
N GLU A 284 -1.12 -12.48 -0.74
CA GLU A 284 -0.48 -13.75 -1.07
C GLU A 284 -0.99 -14.81 -0.12
N ARG A 285 -1.65 -15.84 -0.66
CA ARG A 285 -2.29 -16.93 0.12
C ARG A 285 -1.34 -17.57 1.11
N LYS A 286 -0.16 -18.01 0.66
CA LYS A 286 0.82 -18.71 1.51
C LYS A 286 1.29 -17.84 2.68
N LYS A 287 1.55 -16.56 2.42
CA LYS A 287 1.98 -15.63 3.47
C LYS A 287 0.86 -15.33 4.47
N PHE A 288 -0.38 -15.15 3.98
CA PHE A 288 -1.52 -14.94 4.86
C PHE A 288 -1.80 -16.15 5.76
N GLN A 289 -1.74 -17.37 5.19
CA GLN A 289 -1.83 -18.62 5.95
C GLN A 289 -0.71 -18.74 6.99
N GLN A 290 0.55 -18.38 6.65
CA GLN A 290 1.66 -18.34 7.59
C GLN A 290 1.39 -17.39 8.77
N CYS A 291 0.86 -16.19 8.49
CA CYS A 291 0.47 -15.24 9.54
C CYS A 291 -0.60 -15.82 10.47
N LEU A 292 -1.66 -16.41 9.92
CA LEU A 292 -2.71 -17.04 10.72
C LEU A 292 -2.14 -18.20 11.56
N PHE A 293 -1.34 -19.07 10.95
CA PHE A 293 -0.71 -20.19 11.63
C PHE A 293 0.18 -19.73 12.79
N ASN A 294 1.01 -18.71 12.60
CA ASN A 294 1.87 -18.16 13.65
C ASN A 294 1.07 -17.63 14.85
N ILE A 295 -0.02 -16.93 14.59
CA ILE A 295 -0.86 -16.37 15.67
C ILE A 295 -1.64 -17.49 16.39
N LEU A 296 -2.22 -18.43 15.66
CA LEU A 296 -2.94 -19.58 16.21
C LEU A 296 -2.02 -20.47 17.06
N LYS A 297 -0.82 -20.79 16.55
CA LYS A 297 0.22 -21.55 17.25
C LYS A 297 0.62 -20.85 18.54
N ASN A 298 0.81 -19.53 18.49
CA ASN A 298 1.14 -18.74 19.67
C ASN A 298 0.03 -18.80 20.74
N GLY A 299 -1.23 -18.71 20.32
CA GLY A 299 -2.39 -18.85 21.21
C GLY A 299 -2.42 -20.22 21.89
N ILE A 300 -2.24 -21.31 21.14
CA ILE A 300 -2.21 -22.68 21.67
C ILE A 300 -1.05 -22.87 22.67
N GLU A 301 0.15 -22.45 22.28
CA GLU A 301 1.36 -22.60 23.12
C GLU A 301 1.34 -21.72 24.39
N SER A 302 0.50 -20.66 24.42
CA SER A 302 0.33 -19.83 25.61
C SER A 302 -0.54 -20.47 26.70
N MET A 303 -1.30 -21.51 26.35
CA MET A 303 -2.18 -22.25 27.25
C MET A 303 -1.50 -23.56 27.68
N GLN A 304 -1.47 -23.84 28.99
CA GLN A 304 -0.72 -24.98 29.52
C GLN A 304 -1.43 -26.32 29.25
N VAL A 305 -2.70 -26.45 29.60
CA VAL A 305 -3.56 -27.64 29.34
C VAL A 305 -5.02 -27.22 29.46
N ASN A 306 -5.88 -27.80 28.61
CA ASN A 306 -7.35 -27.60 28.64
C ASN A 306 -7.75 -26.13 28.54
N GLY A 307 -7.59 -25.55 27.37
CA GLY A 307 -7.96 -24.16 27.07
C GLY A 307 -8.98 -24.06 25.93
N GLU A 308 -9.40 -22.83 25.69
CA GLU A 308 -10.28 -22.49 24.57
C GLU A 308 -9.65 -21.39 23.74
N LEU A 309 -9.55 -21.61 22.44
CA LEU A 309 -9.09 -20.64 21.45
C LEU A 309 -10.28 -20.16 20.64
N TYR A 310 -10.63 -18.88 20.76
CA TYR A 310 -11.75 -18.28 20.05
C TYR A 310 -11.28 -17.57 18.81
N ILE A 311 -11.92 -17.81 17.69
CA ILE A 311 -11.64 -17.18 16.40
C ILE A 311 -12.96 -16.59 15.89
N HIS A 312 -12.99 -15.25 15.75
CA HIS A 312 -14.17 -14.53 15.28
C HIS A 312 -13.82 -13.73 14.03
N LEU A 313 -14.59 -13.92 12.98
CA LEU A 313 -14.59 -13.05 11.81
C LEU A 313 -15.72 -12.03 11.97
N ILE A 314 -15.39 -10.74 12.01
CA ILE A 314 -16.32 -9.65 12.31
C ILE A 314 -16.26 -8.59 11.24
N HIS A 315 -17.41 -8.16 10.76
CA HIS A 315 -17.56 -6.99 9.90
C HIS A 315 -18.59 -6.04 10.53
N HIS A 316 -18.24 -4.78 10.68
CA HIS A 316 -19.15 -3.74 11.16
C HIS A 316 -19.49 -2.82 9.99
N ALA A 317 -20.68 -2.91 9.45
CA ALA A 317 -21.17 -1.93 8.49
C ALA A 317 -21.29 -0.54 9.17
N PRO A 318 -20.91 0.59 8.52
CA PRO A 318 -20.54 0.72 7.11
C PRO A 318 -19.02 0.67 6.82
N THR A 319 -18.22 0.04 7.67
CA THR A 319 -16.76 0.03 7.51
C THR A 319 -16.31 -0.80 6.30
N THR A 320 -15.23 -0.36 5.64
CA THR A 320 -14.59 -1.09 4.54
C THR A 320 -13.50 -2.04 5.05
N THR A 321 -13.54 -2.41 6.33
CA THR A 321 -12.53 -3.26 6.97
C THR A 321 -13.15 -4.48 7.61
N LEU A 322 -12.50 -5.63 7.41
CA LEU A 322 -12.80 -6.90 8.04
C LEU A 322 -11.89 -7.08 9.26
N GLN A 323 -12.42 -7.65 10.34
CA GLN A 323 -11.66 -7.92 11.56
C GLN A 323 -11.64 -9.43 11.83
N ILE A 324 -10.43 -9.97 12.05
CA ILE A 324 -10.23 -11.33 12.54
C ILE A 324 -9.73 -11.21 13.97
N LYS A 325 -10.52 -11.68 14.94
CA LYS A 325 -10.13 -11.73 16.36
C LYS A 325 -9.75 -13.14 16.71
N ILE A 326 -8.55 -13.31 17.26
CA ILE A 326 -8.02 -14.59 17.77
C ILE A 326 -7.72 -14.38 19.24
N GLN A 327 -8.47 -15.05 20.11
CA GLN A 327 -8.39 -14.87 21.55
C GLN A 327 -8.09 -16.18 22.25
N ASP A 328 -7.02 -16.21 23.04
CA ASP A 328 -6.65 -17.31 23.94
C ASP A 328 -6.95 -16.96 25.40
N LYS A 329 -7.01 -17.99 26.24
CA LYS A 329 -7.10 -17.91 27.70
C LYS A 329 -5.77 -18.29 28.37
N GLY A 330 -4.64 -17.99 27.72
CA GLY A 330 -3.32 -18.35 28.18
C GLY A 330 -2.75 -17.45 29.27
N VAL A 331 -1.43 -17.52 29.43
CA VAL A 331 -0.68 -16.78 30.46
C VAL A 331 -0.72 -15.26 30.31
N GLY A 332 -1.10 -14.76 29.12
CA GLY A 332 -1.14 -13.34 28.83
C GLY A 332 0.23 -12.65 28.86
N MET A 333 0.23 -11.35 28.63
CA MET A 333 1.43 -10.52 28.52
C MET A 333 1.35 -9.27 29.39
N THR A 334 2.50 -8.76 29.84
CA THR A 334 2.64 -7.43 30.46
C THR A 334 2.62 -6.33 29.40
N LYS A 335 2.39 -5.08 29.82
CA LYS A 335 2.44 -3.92 28.89
C LYS A 335 3.79 -3.79 28.19
N GLU A 336 4.90 -4.07 28.89
CA GLU A 336 6.25 -4.04 28.33
C GLU A 336 6.43 -5.14 27.27
N GLN A 337 5.91 -6.34 27.51
CA GLN A 337 5.94 -7.43 26.52
C GLN A 337 5.12 -7.09 25.28
N ILE A 338 3.94 -6.48 25.46
CA ILE A 338 3.10 -6.04 24.31
C ILE A 338 3.81 -4.95 23.49
N SER A 339 4.48 -3.98 24.12
CA SER A 339 5.17 -2.90 23.41
C SER A 339 6.33 -3.39 22.55
N ARG A 340 6.96 -4.51 22.93
CA ARG A 340 8.06 -5.14 22.21
C ARG A 340 7.62 -6.22 21.22
N LEU A 341 6.31 -6.52 21.17
CA LEU A 341 5.79 -7.59 20.32
C LEU A 341 5.99 -7.24 18.84
N GLY A 342 6.72 -8.08 18.13
CA GLY A 342 7.11 -7.84 16.73
C GLY A 342 8.49 -7.24 16.56
N GLU A 343 9.22 -6.91 17.66
CA GLU A 343 10.65 -6.69 17.59
C GLU A 343 11.36 -8.00 17.21
N PRO A 344 12.41 -7.96 16.38
CA PRO A 344 13.19 -9.14 16.05
C PRO A 344 13.73 -9.82 17.31
N TYR A 345 13.64 -11.16 17.36
CA TYR A 345 14.13 -12.01 18.46
C TYR A 345 13.45 -11.80 19.81
N PHE A 346 12.46 -10.95 19.91
CA PHE A 346 11.72 -10.83 21.15
C PHE A 346 10.81 -12.06 21.34
N THR A 347 11.12 -12.84 22.33
CA THR A 347 10.35 -14.03 22.73
C THR A 347 10.36 -14.20 24.25
N THR A 348 9.25 -14.69 24.78
CA THR A 348 9.14 -15.10 26.20
C THR A 348 9.23 -16.61 26.35
N LYS A 349 9.42 -17.34 25.25
CA LYS A 349 9.48 -18.80 25.19
C LYS A 349 10.95 -19.26 25.13
N GLU A 350 11.32 -20.27 25.89
CA GLU A 350 12.69 -20.84 25.88
C GLU A 350 13.13 -21.31 24.50
N LYS A 351 12.19 -21.80 23.67
CA LYS A 351 12.46 -22.35 22.34
C LYS A 351 11.89 -21.50 21.19
N GLY A 352 11.46 -20.28 21.47
CA GLY A 352 10.89 -19.38 20.46
C GLY A 352 11.98 -18.66 19.67
N THR A 353 11.85 -18.53 18.36
CA THR A 353 12.77 -17.75 17.49
C THR A 353 12.57 -16.23 17.64
N GLY A 354 11.39 -15.80 18.12
CA GLY A 354 11.03 -14.39 18.18
C GLY A 354 10.79 -13.73 16.80
N LEU A 355 10.84 -14.50 15.69
CA LEU A 355 10.65 -13.99 14.33
C LEU A 355 9.19 -14.06 13.86
N GLY A 356 8.42 -15.06 14.31
CA GLY A 356 7.07 -15.31 13.80
C GLY A 356 6.12 -14.11 13.91
N MET A 357 6.14 -13.37 15.03
CA MET A 357 5.31 -12.16 15.16
C MET A 357 5.79 -11.01 14.27
N MET A 358 7.11 -10.80 14.15
CA MET A 358 7.68 -9.82 13.23
C MET A 358 7.24 -10.10 11.79
N VAL A 359 7.30 -11.36 11.35
CA VAL A 359 6.84 -11.81 10.03
C VAL A 359 5.34 -11.56 9.88
N SER A 360 4.52 -11.89 10.88
CA SER A 360 3.08 -11.66 10.88
C SER A 360 2.71 -10.18 10.70
N TYR A 361 3.37 -9.28 11.44
CA TYR A 361 3.20 -7.82 11.27
C TYR A 361 3.59 -7.36 9.86
N SER A 362 4.71 -7.87 9.31
CA SER A 362 5.18 -7.53 7.96
C SER A 362 4.18 -7.99 6.88
N ILE A 363 3.64 -9.20 7.00
CA ILE A 363 2.66 -9.76 6.08
C ILE A 363 1.38 -8.90 6.09
N ILE A 364 0.79 -8.67 7.25
CA ILE A 364 -0.46 -7.90 7.35
C ILE A 364 -0.26 -6.45 6.89
N LYS A 365 0.88 -5.84 7.20
CA LYS A 365 1.23 -4.50 6.69
C LYS A 365 1.33 -4.48 5.16
N SER A 366 1.87 -5.53 4.53
CA SER A 366 1.95 -5.66 3.06
C SER A 366 0.59 -5.79 2.39
N MET A 367 -0.43 -6.23 3.13
CA MET A 367 -1.83 -6.33 2.73
C MET A 367 -2.66 -5.08 3.11
N ASN A 368 -2.01 -3.97 3.48
CA ASN A 368 -2.64 -2.72 3.97
C ASN A 368 -3.48 -2.92 5.24
N GLY A 369 -3.21 -3.96 5.99
CA GLY A 369 -3.86 -4.25 7.25
C GLY A 369 -3.07 -3.78 8.47
N THR A 370 -3.66 -3.99 9.64
CA THR A 370 -3.03 -3.73 10.94
C THR A 370 -3.28 -4.88 11.89
N ILE A 371 -2.33 -5.16 12.80
CA ILE A 371 -2.52 -6.05 13.94
C ILE A 371 -2.50 -5.21 15.20
N SER A 372 -3.51 -5.34 16.01
CA SER A 372 -3.56 -4.80 17.37
C SER A 372 -3.67 -5.93 18.37
N VAL A 373 -3.05 -5.75 19.54
CA VAL A 373 -2.99 -6.77 20.59
C VAL A 373 -3.49 -6.18 21.90
N SER A 374 -4.37 -6.89 22.56
CA SER A 374 -4.76 -6.63 23.93
C SER A 374 -4.52 -7.87 24.78
N SER A 375 -3.81 -7.72 25.88
CA SER A 375 -3.47 -8.84 26.77
C SER A 375 -3.40 -8.39 28.23
N VAL A 376 -3.76 -9.28 29.11
CA VAL A 376 -3.63 -9.12 30.56
C VAL A 376 -2.96 -10.36 31.11
N LYS A 377 -1.88 -10.18 31.84
CA LYS A 377 -1.15 -11.30 32.46
C LYS A 377 -2.10 -12.15 33.31
N GLY A 378 -2.10 -13.45 33.08
CA GLY A 378 -2.97 -14.43 33.72
C GLY A 378 -4.41 -14.52 33.18
N LYS A 379 -4.80 -13.71 32.17
CA LYS A 379 -6.15 -13.72 31.58
C LYS A 379 -6.20 -14.10 30.10
N GLY A 380 -5.02 -14.13 29.43
CA GLY A 380 -4.91 -14.45 28.02
C GLY A 380 -4.63 -13.23 27.11
N THR A 381 -4.68 -13.48 25.80
CA THR A 381 -4.36 -12.50 24.76
C THR A 381 -5.43 -12.50 23.68
N CYS A 382 -5.72 -11.32 23.15
CA CYS A 382 -6.57 -11.14 21.99
C CYS A 382 -5.78 -10.40 20.89
N PHE A 383 -5.55 -11.08 19.79
CA PHE A 383 -5.04 -10.50 18.54
C PHE A 383 -6.20 -10.06 17.68
N CYS A 384 -6.16 -8.84 17.19
CA CYS A 384 -7.15 -8.29 16.25
C CYS A 384 -6.46 -7.85 14.97
N ILE A 385 -6.67 -8.61 13.89
CA ILE A 385 -6.18 -8.32 12.55
C ILE A 385 -7.27 -7.55 11.83
N LYS A 386 -6.95 -6.37 11.28
CA LYS A 386 -7.86 -5.56 10.45
C LYS A 386 -7.33 -5.51 9.03
N LEU A 387 -8.16 -5.85 8.07
CA LEU A 387 -7.82 -5.90 6.63
C LEU A 387 -8.86 -5.14 5.80
N PRO A 388 -8.45 -4.43 4.74
CA PRO A 388 -9.39 -3.79 3.82
C PRO A 388 -10.17 -4.85 3.03
N ILE A 389 -11.49 -4.64 2.89
CA ILE A 389 -12.36 -5.50 2.10
C ILE A 389 -12.23 -5.11 0.62
N HIS A 390 -12.13 -6.13 -0.24
CA HIS A 390 -12.25 -5.99 -1.67
C HIS A 390 -13.47 -6.78 -2.15
N ARG A 391 -14.50 -6.08 -2.65
CA ARG A 391 -15.66 -6.74 -3.27
C ARG A 391 -15.24 -7.30 -4.63
N ASN A 392 -15.66 -8.51 -4.91
CA ASN A 392 -15.41 -9.13 -6.22
C ASN A 392 -16.26 -8.41 -7.29
N GLU A 393 -15.68 -8.04 -8.43
CA GLU A 393 -16.41 -7.35 -9.52
C GLU A 393 -17.58 -8.17 -10.08
N SER A 394 -17.56 -9.50 -9.92
CA SER A 394 -18.66 -10.38 -10.31
C SER A 394 -19.97 -10.16 -9.55
N ASP A 395 -19.94 -9.53 -8.37
CA ASP A 395 -21.14 -9.22 -7.58
C ASP A 395 -21.77 -7.86 -7.95
N ARG A 396 -21.06 -7.02 -8.73
CA ARG A 396 -21.61 -5.76 -9.27
C ARG A 396 -22.62 -5.97 -10.41
N LEU A 397 -22.69 -7.17 -10.99
CA LEU A 397 -23.59 -7.51 -12.11
C LEU A 397 -24.88 -8.19 -11.65
N LYS A 398 -25.10 -8.37 -10.35
CA LYS A 398 -26.32 -9.03 -9.80
C LYS A 398 -27.25 -8.11 -9.00
N ASN A 399 -26.93 -6.81 -8.90
CA ASN A 399 -27.82 -5.80 -8.31
C ASN A 399 -28.22 -4.73 -9.31
#